data_00e510d714f7b3966e6b2d099e93d9e7
#
_entry.id   00e510d714f7b3966e6b2d099e93d9e7
#
_cell.length_a   1.000
_cell.length_b   1.000
_cell.length_c   1.000
_cell.angle_alpha   90.00
_cell.angle_beta   90.00
_cell.angle_gamma   90.00
#
_symmetry.space_group_name_H-M   'P 1'
#
loop_
_entity.id
_entity.type
_entity.pdbx_description
1 polymer ?
#
loop_
_entity_poly.entity_id
_entity_poly.type
_entity_poly.pdbx_seq_one_letter_code
_entity_poly.pdbx_strand_id
1 'polypeptide(L)'
;MLLRLIRWLTFGLIVLVIMLRLYEHVFTGDQATTLESARFALFDSFQAFKPRESPEHPVEVVDIDEESLRRLGPWPWPRQHLTKLINNISAMGASTIVIYLSLADTDTMSPQRIARLLPRDDAFKSARERLSALPDTDTALAAAIGAAPVV
;
A
#
# COMPACT_ATOMS: atom_id res chain seq x y z
N MET A 1 -13.09 -41.51 -45.19
CA MET A 1 -14.07 -41.56 -44.10
C MET A 1 -13.54 -40.87 -42.83
N LEU A 2 -12.34 -41.19 -42.39
CA LEU A 2 -11.67 -40.62 -41.20
C LEU A 2 -11.56 -39.09 -41.20
N LEU A 3 -11.11 -38.48 -42.29
CA LEU A 3 -10.96 -37.01 -42.44
C LEU A 3 -12.30 -36.26 -42.34
N ARG A 4 -13.42 -36.86 -42.77
CA ARG A 4 -14.73 -36.23 -42.63
C ARG A 4 -15.18 -36.29 -41.13
N LEU A 5 -14.89 -37.37 -40.45
CA LEU A 5 -15.21 -37.53 -39.05
C LEU A 5 -14.42 -36.49 -38.17
N ILE A 6 -13.11 -36.34 -38.46
CA ILE A 6 -12.26 -35.36 -37.79
C ILE A 6 -12.80 -33.94 -38.00
N ARG A 7 -13.18 -33.57 -39.21
CA ARG A 7 -13.75 -32.23 -39.50
C ARG A 7 -15.05 -31.95 -38.73
N TRP A 8 -15.93 -32.95 -38.63
CA TRP A 8 -17.17 -32.79 -37.85
C TRP A 8 -16.90 -32.71 -36.34
N LEU A 9 -15.91 -33.44 -35.81
CA LEU A 9 -15.51 -33.36 -34.45
C LEU A 9 -14.90 -32.00 -34.09
N THR A 10 -14.00 -31.47 -34.96
CA THR A 10 -13.43 -30.14 -34.76
C THR A 10 -14.48 -29.03 -34.84
N PHE A 11 -15.41 -29.13 -35.79
CA PHE A 11 -16.51 -28.19 -35.90
C PHE A 11 -17.42 -28.23 -34.66
N GLY A 12 -17.77 -29.41 -34.19
CA GLY A 12 -18.55 -29.58 -32.96
C GLY A 12 -17.84 -29.02 -31.69
N LEU A 13 -16.53 -29.21 -31.63
CA LEU A 13 -15.73 -28.65 -30.52
C LEU A 13 -15.72 -27.12 -30.56
N ILE A 14 -15.54 -26.51 -31.73
CA ILE A 14 -15.57 -25.05 -31.88
C ILE A 14 -16.93 -24.48 -31.50
N VAL A 15 -18.03 -25.10 -31.97
CA VAL A 15 -19.39 -24.69 -31.60
C VAL A 15 -19.62 -24.81 -30.08
N LEU A 16 -19.15 -25.89 -29.47
CA LEU A 16 -19.24 -26.08 -28.03
C LEU A 16 -18.51 -24.98 -27.24
N VAL A 17 -17.29 -24.62 -27.66
CA VAL A 17 -16.51 -23.55 -27.03
C VAL A 17 -17.20 -22.19 -27.16
N ILE A 18 -17.78 -21.91 -28.36
CA ILE A 18 -18.53 -20.66 -28.59
C ILE A 18 -19.79 -20.62 -27.69
N MET A 19 -20.52 -21.72 -27.61
CA MET A 19 -21.73 -21.81 -26.77
C MET A 19 -21.40 -21.65 -25.28
N LEU A 20 -20.30 -22.23 -24.80
CA LEU A 20 -19.81 -22.04 -23.45
C LEU A 20 -19.47 -20.58 -23.17
N ARG A 21 -18.80 -19.93 -24.11
CA ARG A 21 -18.47 -18.49 -24.00
C ARG A 21 -19.71 -17.60 -23.98
N LEU A 22 -20.68 -17.88 -24.81
CA LEU A 22 -21.95 -17.15 -24.82
C LEU A 22 -22.73 -17.36 -23.51
N TYR A 23 -22.76 -18.61 -23.02
CA TYR A 23 -23.40 -18.93 -21.74
C TYR A 23 -22.74 -18.16 -20.58
N GLU A 24 -21.42 -18.17 -20.50
CA GLU A 24 -20.67 -17.43 -19.48
C GLU A 24 -20.96 -15.92 -19.57
N HIS A 25 -20.93 -15.35 -20.77
CA HIS A 25 -21.18 -13.92 -20.98
C HIS A 25 -22.61 -13.48 -20.61
N VAL A 26 -23.61 -14.33 -20.84
CA VAL A 26 -25.02 -14.00 -20.61
C VAL A 26 -25.46 -14.27 -19.17
N PHE A 27 -24.94 -15.33 -18.53
CA PHE A 27 -25.50 -15.83 -17.28
C PHE A 27 -24.63 -15.56 -16.04
N THR A 28 -23.32 -15.34 -16.18
CA THR A 28 -22.43 -15.22 -14.99
C THR A 28 -22.06 -13.78 -14.65
N GLY A 29 -22.41 -12.80 -15.47
CA GLY A 29 -22.06 -11.40 -15.21
C GLY A 29 -20.54 -11.23 -15.03
N ASP A 30 -20.15 -10.20 -14.30
CA ASP A 30 -18.74 -9.74 -14.10
C ASP A 30 -17.91 -10.64 -13.15
N GLN A 31 -18.32 -11.88 -12.89
CA GLN A 31 -17.52 -12.81 -12.11
C GLN A 31 -16.50 -13.51 -13.01
N ALA A 32 -15.28 -13.67 -12.49
CA ALA A 32 -14.20 -14.36 -13.18
C ALA A 32 -14.70 -15.68 -13.79
N THR A 33 -14.66 -15.76 -15.11
CA THR A 33 -15.19 -16.93 -15.84
C THR A 33 -14.39 -18.19 -15.46
N THR A 34 -15.01 -19.37 -15.57
CA THR A 34 -14.33 -20.66 -15.32
C THR A 34 -13.05 -20.81 -16.14
N LEU A 35 -13.00 -20.21 -17.33
CA LEU A 35 -11.81 -20.16 -18.18
C LEU A 35 -10.72 -19.23 -17.63
N GLU A 36 -11.07 -18.11 -17.02
CA GLU A 36 -10.10 -17.23 -16.34
C GLU A 36 -9.55 -17.91 -15.08
N SER A 37 -10.41 -18.52 -14.29
CA SER A 37 -9.98 -19.28 -13.12
C SER A 37 -9.03 -20.43 -13.51
N ALA A 38 -9.34 -21.16 -14.58
CA ALA A 38 -8.44 -22.19 -15.11
C ALA A 38 -7.11 -21.61 -15.63
N ARG A 39 -7.15 -20.45 -16.28
CA ARG A 39 -5.94 -19.74 -16.76
C ARG A 39 -5.07 -19.29 -15.58
N PHE A 40 -5.66 -18.77 -14.52
CA PHE A 40 -4.93 -18.38 -13.32
C PHE A 40 -4.35 -19.60 -12.61
N ALA A 41 -5.12 -20.69 -12.45
CA ALA A 41 -4.61 -21.91 -11.86
C ALA A 41 -3.45 -22.54 -12.66
N LEU A 42 -3.53 -22.47 -13.99
CA LEU A 42 -2.44 -22.89 -14.87
C LEU A 42 -1.22 -22.00 -14.71
N PHE A 43 -1.41 -20.69 -14.68
CA PHE A 43 -0.33 -19.72 -14.46
C PHE A 43 0.35 -19.94 -13.09
N ASP A 44 -0.42 -20.13 -12.04
CA ASP A 44 0.08 -20.40 -10.70
C ASP A 44 0.88 -21.72 -10.65
N SER A 45 0.42 -22.76 -11.35
CA SER A 45 1.16 -24.02 -11.45
C SER A 45 2.49 -23.86 -12.19
N PHE A 46 2.57 -23.05 -13.24
CA PHE A 46 3.84 -22.72 -13.90
C PHE A 46 4.78 -21.93 -13.00
N GLN A 47 4.24 -20.97 -12.24
CA GLN A 47 5.03 -20.20 -11.26
C GLN A 47 5.57 -21.11 -10.15
N ALA A 48 4.76 -22.06 -9.68
CA ALA A 48 5.20 -23.04 -8.68
C ALA A 48 6.28 -24.01 -9.22
N PHE A 49 6.17 -24.43 -10.49
CA PHE A 49 7.11 -25.34 -11.13
C PHE A 49 8.46 -24.66 -11.47
N LYS A 50 8.41 -23.40 -11.89
CA LYS A 50 9.61 -22.60 -12.20
C LYS A 50 9.43 -21.21 -11.57
N PRO A 51 9.67 -21.08 -10.24
CA PRO A 51 9.60 -19.80 -9.59
C PRO A 51 10.61 -18.85 -10.22
N ARG A 52 10.19 -17.61 -10.39
CA ARG A 52 11.10 -16.57 -10.85
C ARG A 52 12.19 -16.39 -9.80
N GLU A 53 13.44 -16.55 -10.19
CA GLU A 53 14.55 -16.17 -9.32
C GLU A 53 14.42 -14.67 -9.04
N SER A 54 14.17 -14.34 -7.77
CA SER A 54 14.18 -12.95 -7.33
C SER A 54 15.64 -12.54 -7.23
N PRO A 55 16.14 -11.62 -8.07
CA PRO A 55 17.44 -11.01 -7.79
C PRO A 55 17.38 -10.35 -6.40
N GLU A 56 18.53 -10.14 -5.78
CA GLU A 56 18.64 -9.40 -4.52
C GLU A 56 17.68 -8.22 -4.55
N HIS A 57 16.80 -8.13 -3.54
CA HIS A 57 15.69 -7.19 -3.56
C HIS A 57 16.24 -5.75 -3.47
N PRO A 58 16.28 -4.99 -4.57
CA PRO A 58 16.77 -3.62 -4.54
C PRO A 58 15.76 -2.66 -3.86
N VAL A 59 14.57 -3.18 -3.54
CA VAL A 59 13.47 -2.39 -2.95
C VAL A 59 12.93 -3.11 -1.73
N GLU A 60 12.95 -2.40 -0.60
CA GLU A 60 12.30 -2.82 0.64
C GLU A 60 11.03 -2.00 0.84
N VAL A 61 9.95 -2.68 1.21
CA VAL A 61 8.68 -2.03 1.52
C VAL A 61 8.50 -1.95 3.03
N VAL A 62 8.37 -0.74 3.55
CA VAL A 62 8.06 -0.48 4.95
C VAL A 62 6.57 -0.17 5.07
N ASP A 63 5.81 -1.09 5.63
CA ASP A 63 4.37 -0.96 5.80
C ASP A 63 3.99 -0.57 7.22
N ILE A 64 2.85 0.12 7.35
CA ILE A 64 2.21 0.44 8.63
C ILE A 64 1.18 -0.66 8.91
N ASP A 65 1.65 -1.75 9.50
CA ASP A 65 0.87 -2.94 9.78
C ASP A 65 0.12 -2.87 11.12
N GLU A 66 -0.71 -3.89 11.40
CA GLU A 66 -1.47 -3.98 12.65
C GLU A 66 -0.57 -4.04 13.89
N GLU A 67 0.62 -4.63 13.78
CA GLU A 67 1.58 -4.70 14.89
C GLU A 67 2.12 -3.31 15.22
N SER A 68 2.45 -2.54 14.20
CA SER A 68 2.87 -1.15 14.34
C SER A 68 1.77 -0.29 14.96
N LEU A 69 0.51 -0.49 14.54
CA LEU A 69 -0.65 0.21 15.10
C LEU A 69 -0.90 -0.18 16.56
N ARG A 70 -0.69 -1.45 16.95
CA ARG A 70 -0.81 -1.87 18.35
C ARG A 70 0.26 -1.25 19.24
N ARG A 71 1.50 -1.10 18.73
CA ARG A 71 2.64 -0.58 19.51
C ARG A 71 2.65 0.93 19.62
N LEU A 72 2.34 1.61 18.52
CA LEU A 72 2.46 3.08 18.41
C LEU A 72 1.12 3.81 18.52
N GLY A 73 0.01 3.06 18.53
CA GLY A 73 -1.34 3.62 18.55
C GLY A 73 -1.97 3.74 17.16
N PRO A 74 -3.24 4.16 17.13
CA PRO A 74 -3.99 4.26 15.88
C PRO A 74 -3.43 5.34 14.95
N TRP A 75 -3.57 5.10 13.65
CA TRP A 75 -3.28 6.11 12.62
C TRP A 75 -4.35 7.23 12.65
N PRO A 76 -4.02 8.50 12.38
CA PRO A 76 -2.70 9.01 11.96
C PRO A 76 -1.73 9.25 13.12
N TRP A 77 -0.46 8.87 12.91
CA TRP A 77 0.59 9.08 13.91
C TRP A 77 1.10 10.51 13.95
N PRO A 78 1.58 10.96 15.13
CA PRO A 78 2.33 12.22 15.25
C PRO A 78 3.50 12.27 14.26
N ARG A 79 3.74 13.42 13.67
CA ARG A 79 4.83 13.62 12.69
C ARG A 79 6.21 13.21 13.19
N GLN A 80 6.41 13.23 14.50
CA GLN A 80 7.66 12.77 15.13
C GLN A 80 7.98 11.30 14.83
N HIS A 81 6.97 10.42 14.72
CA HIS A 81 7.20 9.02 14.36
C HIS A 81 7.67 8.89 12.91
N LEU A 82 7.07 9.67 12.01
CA LEU A 82 7.49 9.70 10.60
C LEU A 82 8.89 10.31 10.44
N THR A 83 9.19 11.37 11.18
CA THR A 83 10.53 11.98 11.21
C THR A 83 11.59 10.95 11.62
N LYS A 84 11.34 10.21 12.71
CA LYS A 84 12.24 9.13 13.17
C LYS A 84 12.39 8.02 12.13
N LEU A 85 11.29 7.61 11.50
CA LEU A 85 11.28 6.57 10.49
C LEU A 85 12.17 6.96 9.31
N ILE A 86 11.97 8.17 8.75
CA ILE A 86 12.75 8.68 7.62
C ILE A 86 14.24 8.77 7.98
N ASN A 87 14.56 9.32 9.14
CA ASN A 87 15.94 9.42 9.61
C ASN A 87 16.59 8.04 9.78
N ASN A 88 15.87 7.05 10.31
CA ASN A 88 16.38 5.70 10.48
C ASN A 88 16.64 5.03 9.12
N ILE A 89 15.69 5.12 8.19
CA ILE A 89 15.84 4.54 6.84
C ILE A 89 17.02 5.20 6.11
N SER A 90 17.14 6.53 6.21
CA SER A 90 18.27 7.25 5.64
C SER A 90 19.61 6.83 6.28
N ALA A 91 19.67 6.65 7.60
CA ALA A 91 20.84 6.19 8.32
C ALA A 91 21.25 4.75 7.99
N MET A 92 20.30 3.91 7.57
CA MET A 92 20.55 2.54 7.07
C MET A 92 21.15 2.54 5.65
N GLY A 93 21.29 3.69 5.01
CA GLY A 93 21.93 3.82 3.70
C GLY A 93 20.99 3.68 2.52
N ALA A 94 19.70 3.90 2.70
CA ALA A 94 18.76 3.94 1.58
C ALA A 94 19.19 4.98 0.55
N SER A 95 19.32 4.57 -0.70
CA SER A 95 19.68 5.47 -1.82
C SER A 95 18.51 6.32 -2.28
N THR A 96 17.29 5.86 -2.06
CA THR A 96 16.05 6.59 -2.38
C THR A 96 14.95 6.13 -1.44
N ILE A 97 14.15 7.06 -0.94
CA ILE A 97 12.98 6.81 -0.11
C ILE A 97 11.75 7.35 -0.84
N VAL A 98 10.78 6.49 -1.09
CA VAL A 98 9.48 6.89 -1.67
C VAL A 98 8.43 6.89 -0.57
N ILE A 99 7.76 8.01 -0.36
CA ILE A 99 6.71 8.15 0.66
C ILE A 99 5.35 8.09 -0.03
N TYR A 100 4.58 7.03 0.24
CA TYR A 100 3.23 6.87 -0.27
C TYR A 100 2.21 7.09 0.86
N LEU A 101 2.18 8.30 1.40
CA LEU A 101 1.28 8.72 2.48
C LEU A 101 0.66 10.09 2.15
N SER A 102 -0.63 10.25 2.45
CA SER A 102 -1.26 11.58 2.38
C SER A 102 -0.93 12.36 3.65
N LEU A 103 -0.18 13.45 3.48
CA LEU A 103 0.23 14.36 4.55
C LEU A 103 -0.38 15.76 4.37
N ALA A 104 -1.59 15.82 3.78
CA ALA A 104 -2.25 17.09 3.43
C ALA A 104 -2.61 17.96 4.64
N ASP A 105 -2.91 17.33 5.78
CA ASP A 105 -3.28 18.04 7.00
C ASP A 105 -2.08 18.29 7.91
N THR A 106 -2.15 19.37 8.70
CA THR A 106 -1.17 19.63 9.75
C THR A 106 -1.24 18.58 10.86
N ASP A 107 -0.12 18.36 11.55
CA ASP A 107 -0.06 17.40 12.66
C ASP A 107 -1.10 17.73 13.74
N THR A 108 -2.06 16.82 13.94
CA THR A 108 -3.09 16.96 14.96
C THR A 108 -2.53 16.89 16.38
N MET A 109 -1.37 16.28 16.56
CA MET A 109 -0.67 16.11 17.83
C MET A 109 0.52 17.06 17.99
N SER A 110 0.63 18.09 17.12
CA SER A 110 1.68 19.09 17.28
C SER A 110 1.51 19.87 18.60
N PRO A 111 2.62 20.18 19.30
CA PRO A 111 2.56 20.93 20.55
C PRO A 111 1.80 22.26 20.43
N GLN A 112 1.93 22.96 19.31
CA GLN A 112 1.23 24.20 19.03
C GLN A 112 -0.26 24.01 18.88
N ARG A 113 -0.70 22.90 18.31
CA ARG A 113 -2.12 22.57 18.20
C ARG A 113 -2.71 22.17 19.54
N ILE A 114 -2.00 21.38 20.33
CA ILE A 114 -2.38 21.03 21.70
C ILE A 114 -2.50 22.29 22.54
N ALA A 115 -1.52 23.21 22.46
CA ALA A 115 -1.56 24.48 23.16
C ALA A 115 -2.82 25.31 22.84
N ARG A 116 -3.27 25.30 21.57
CA ARG A 116 -4.51 25.99 21.15
C ARG A 116 -5.79 25.36 21.67
N LEU A 117 -5.76 24.04 21.92
CA LEU A 117 -6.92 23.30 22.43
C LEU A 117 -7.07 23.39 23.95
N LEU A 118 -6.00 23.77 24.68
CA LEU A 118 -6.07 23.97 26.12
C LEU A 118 -7.00 25.13 26.49
N PRO A 119 -7.74 25.02 27.61
CA PRO A 119 -8.55 26.11 28.15
C PRO A 119 -7.74 27.41 28.32
N ARG A 120 -8.40 28.55 28.16
CA ARG A 120 -7.73 29.86 28.25
C ARG A 120 -7.53 30.35 29.66
N ASP A 121 -7.84 29.55 30.67
CA ASP A 121 -7.69 29.85 32.08
C ASP A 121 -6.22 30.05 32.46
N ASP A 122 -6.00 30.79 33.54
CA ASP A 122 -4.66 31.06 34.07
C ASP A 122 -3.93 29.77 34.51
N ALA A 123 -4.67 28.77 34.97
CA ALA A 123 -4.10 27.48 35.36
C ALA A 123 -3.36 26.79 34.17
N PHE A 124 -3.78 27.01 32.93
CA PHE A 124 -3.16 26.41 31.75
C PHE A 124 -2.19 27.36 31.00
N LYS A 125 -2.02 28.58 31.48
CA LYS A 125 -1.18 29.60 30.82
C LYS A 125 0.25 29.12 30.63
N SER A 126 0.88 28.65 31.70
CA SER A 126 2.29 28.16 31.65
C SER A 126 2.43 26.90 30.76
N ALA A 127 1.42 26.03 30.74
CA ALA A 127 1.44 24.87 29.85
C ALA A 127 1.31 25.26 28.39
N ARG A 128 0.44 26.21 28.03
CA ARG A 128 0.30 26.76 26.69
C ARG A 128 1.61 27.40 26.20
N GLU A 129 2.23 28.23 27.05
CA GLU A 129 3.51 28.90 26.73
C GLU A 129 4.61 27.86 26.46
N ARG A 130 4.75 26.87 27.33
CA ARG A 130 5.74 25.78 27.16
C ARG A 130 5.51 24.98 25.88
N LEU A 131 4.27 24.58 25.60
CA LEU A 131 3.93 23.84 24.39
C LEU A 131 4.17 24.68 23.13
N SER A 132 3.82 25.96 23.16
CA SER A 132 4.04 26.86 22.02
C SER A 132 5.50 27.12 21.73
N ALA A 133 6.37 27.00 22.74
CA ALA A 133 7.83 27.19 22.60
C ALA A 133 8.55 25.92 22.07
N LEU A 134 7.88 24.78 22.02
CA LEU A 134 8.45 23.56 21.46
C LEU A 134 8.58 23.67 19.93
N PRO A 135 9.55 22.94 19.32
CA PRO A 135 9.69 22.90 17.87
C PRO A 135 8.41 22.38 17.21
N ASP A 136 8.09 22.95 16.07
CA ASP A 136 6.97 22.48 15.26
C ASP A 136 7.29 21.13 14.58
N THR A 137 6.39 20.18 14.75
CA THR A 137 6.58 18.80 14.27
C THR A 137 6.49 18.69 12.75
N ASP A 138 5.67 19.52 12.10
CA ASP A 138 5.57 19.55 10.63
C ASP A 138 6.89 20.12 10.04
N THR A 139 7.45 21.16 10.64
CA THR A 139 8.75 21.72 10.24
C THR A 139 9.88 20.70 10.43
N ALA A 140 9.86 19.95 11.54
CA ALA A 140 10.84 18.89 11.79
C ALA A 140 10.75 17.76 10.75
N LEU A 141 9.54 17.36 10.36
CA LEU A 141 9.34 16.38 9.30
C LEU A 141 9.81 16.91 7.95
N ALA A 142 9.47 18.16 7.61
CA ALA A 142 9.92 18.78 6.37
C ALA A 142 11.46 18.86 6.28
N ALA A 143 12.13 19.17 7.40
CA ALA A 143 13.58 19.16 7.48
C ALA A 143 14.16 17.74 7.27
N ALA A 144 13.56 16.71 7.87
CA ALA A 144 14.00 15.33 7.69
C ALA A 144 13.81 14.85 6.23
N ILE A 145 12.70 15.21 5.60
CA ILE A 145 12.46 14.92 4.17
C ILE A 145 13.48 15.64 3.29
N GLY A 146 13.75 16.90 3.56
CA GLY A 146 14.72 17.68 2.79
C GLY A 146 16.18 17.24 2.96
N ALA A 147 16.51 16.57 4.07
CA ALA A 147 17.85 16.06 4.34
C ALA A 147 18.04 14.60 3.84
N ALA A 148 16.97 13.85 3.64
CA ALA A 148 17.00 12.47 3.19
C ALA A 148 16.81 12.39 1.66
N PRO A 149 17.24 11.30 0.99
CA PRO A 149 17.02 11.08 -0.44
C PRO A 149 15.55 10.70 -0.74
N VAL A 150 14.62 11.57 -0.37
CA VAL A 150 13.17 11.37 -0.55
C VAL A 150 12.72 11.90 -1.90
N VAL A 151 11.86 11.13 -2.58
CA VAL A 151 11.25 11.46 -3.87
C VAL A 151 9.72 11.40 -3.76
#